data_b94c692644ed4197e44a43da91fe3323
#
_entry.id   b94c692644ed4197e44a43da91fe3323
#
_cell.length_a   1.000
_cell.length_b   1.000
_cell.length_c   1.000
_cell.angle_alpha   90.00
_cell.angle_beta   90.00
_cell.angle_gamma   90.00
#
_symmetry.space_group_name_H-M   'P 1'
#
loop_
_entity.id
_entity.type
_entity.pdbx_description
1 polymer ?
#
loop_
_entity_poly.entity_id
_entity_poly.type
_entity_poly.pdbx_seq_one_letter_code
_entity_poly.pdbx_strand_id
1 'polypeptide(L)'
;MFDVVVNTTCPLGGEPTRRALERFDRYLVRLEKAGVDGVIVADPWLLRVASDVFDRVIVSCLAFVNTPEKAEFFADHATAVTLDTNINRDLDTIKAISEIIDVKLIVNEGCLKDCPFRPFHFNLFSHMYGPDRTTLYDDYYYRRCMLERVKHPELIIKSPWVRPEDLHWYDGLVTGFKVGGRSYEVGWIVRAVRAYVEGRYEGNLLDVLDCPRELRDHFYVDNAKLEGAMEHWANRCTGLCHECGFCEDIAREAVRVIDPVGASSS
;
A
#
# COMPACT_ATOMS: atom_id res chain seq x y z
N MET A 1 10.39 -14.70 12.31
CA MET A 1 8.97 -14.30 12.54
C MET A 1 8.23 -14.38 11.22
N PHE A 2 7.14 -15.08 11.19
CA PHE A 2 6.36 -15.37 9.98
C PHE A 2 4.88 -15.06 10.21
N ASP A 3 4.38 -13.96 9.60
CA ASP A 3 2.99 -13.54 9.68
C ASP A 3 2.23 -13.96 8.42
N VAL A 4 1.03 -14.51 8.57
CA VAL A 4 0.16 -14.90 7.44
C VAL A 4 -0.87 -13.82 7.18
N VAL A 5 -1.01 -13.41 5.91
CA VAL A 5 -2.04 -12.46 5.47
C VAL A 5 -3.35 -13.20 5.29
N VAL A 6 -4.36 -12.85 6.10
CA VAL A 6 -5.71 -13.44 6.08
C VAL A 6 -6.71 -12.31 5.92
N ASN A 7 -6.76 -11.71 4.75
CA ASN A 7 -7.66 -10.59 4.49
C ASN A 7 -8.19 -10.54 3.07
N THR A 8 -9.36 -9.92 2.96
CA THR A 8 -10.04 -9.59 1.72
C THR A 8 -10.86 -8.32 1.95
N THR A 9 -11.17 -7.57 0.91
CA THR A 9 -12.10 -6.44 0.99
C THR A 9 -13.54 -6.86 0.72
N CYS A 10 -13.76 -8.03 0.12
CA CYS A 10 -15.07 -8.61 -0.11
C CYS A 10 -15.04 -10.11 0.22
N PRO A 11 -15.86 -10.58 1.17
CA PRO A 11 -15.90 -11.98 1.59
C PRO A 11 -16.63 -12.92 0.61
N LEU A 12 -17.09 -12.44 -0.54
CA LEU A 12 -17.75 -13.24 -1.59
C LEU A 12 -18.98 -14.02 -1.10
N GLY A 13 -19.85 -13.40 -0.31
CA GLY A 13 -20.99 -14.07 0.30
C GLY A 13 -20.58 -14.97 1.48
N GLY A 14 -19.34 -14.91 1.92
CA GLY A 14 -18.84 -15.53 3.15
C GLY A 14 -18.97 -14.60 4.35
N GLU A 15 -20.03 -13.76 4.33
CA GLU A 15 -20.30 -12.85 5.43
C GLU A 15 -20.23 -13.56 6.77
N PRO A 16 -20.04 -12.85 7.89
CA PRO A 16 -19.84 -13.41 9.22
C PRO A 16 -21.08 -14.16 9.73
N THR A 17 -21.37 -15.29 9.09
CA THR A 17 -22.30 -16.30 9.62
C THR A 17 -21.61 -17.14 10.69
N ARG A 18 -22.36 -17.68 11.63
CA ARG A 18 -21.81 -18.61 12.62
C ARG A 18 -20.93 -19.70 12.00
N ARG A 19 -21.38 -20.31 10.90
CA ARG A 19 -20.63 -21.34 10.19
C ARG A 19 -19.33 -20.82 9.56
N ALA A 20 -19.33 -19.59 9.06
CA ALA A 20 -18.12 -18.98 8.50
C ALA A 20 -17.09 -18.69 9.60
N LEU A 21 -17.54 -18.16 10.75
CA LEU A 21 -16.66 -17.94 11.90
C LEU A 21 -16.05 -19.24 12.43
N GLU A 22 -16.85 -20.29 12.61
CA GLU A 22 -16.34 -21.60 13.05
C GLU A 22 -15.32 -22.21 12.07
N ARG A 23 -15.43 -21.91 10.76
CA ARG A 23 -14.41 -22.29 9.76
C ARG A 23 -13.16 -21.44 9.89
N PHE A 24 -13.33 -20.14 10.11
CA PHE A 24 -12.22 -19.21 10.26
C PHE A 24 -11.41 -19.52 11.52
N ASP A 25 -12.07 -19.74 12.64
CA ASP A 25 -11.45 -20.15 13.89
C ASP A 25 -10.62 -21.44 13.72
N ARG A 26 -11.21 -22.48 13.12
CA ARG A 26 -10.47 -23.72 12.82
C ARG A 26 -9.27 -23.50 11.89
N TYR A 27 -9.36 -22.52 10.98
CA TYR A 27 -8.26 -22.16 10.11
C TYR A 27 -7.13 -21.49 10.90
N LEU A 28 -7.45 -20.55 11.77
CA LEU A 28 -6.48 -19.87 12.64
C LEU A 28 -5.74 -20.88 13.55
N VAL A 29 -6.46 -21.78 14.20
CA VAL A 29 -5.86 -22.83 15.03
C VAL A 29 -4.92 -23.75 14.23
N ARG A 30 -5.19 -23.98 12.93
CA ARG A 30 -4.26 -24.73 12.07
C ARG A 30 -3.00 -23.94 11.76
N LEU A 31 -3.11 -22.62 11.55
CA LEU A 31 -1.95 -21.75 11.31
C LEU A 31 -1.05 -21.71 12.55
N GLU A 32 -1.64 -21.54 13.74
CA GLU A 32 -0.93 -21.58 15.02
C GLU A 32 -0.16 -22.89 15.19
N LYS A 33 -0.83 -24.05 15.00
CA LYS A 33 -0.20 -25.38 15.07
C LYS A 33 0.88 -25.60 14.02
N ALA A 34 0.83 -24.90 12.91
CA ALA A 34 1.86 -24.92 11.87
C ALA A 34 3.07 -24.03 12.20
N GLY A 35 3.05 -23.32 13.33
CA GLY A 35 4.15 -22.45 13.77
C GLY A 35 4.13 -21.06 13.16
N VAL A 36 2.96 -20.56 12.76
CA VAL A 36 2.79 -19.15 12.32
C VAL A 36 2.87 -18.24 13.55
N ASP A 37 3.67 -17.19 13.49
CA ASP A 37 3.88 -16.28 14.61
C ASP A 37 2.74 -15.26 14.79
N GLY A 38 2.04 -14.91 13.71
CA GLY A 38 0.94 -13.94 13.73
C GLY A 38 0.16 -13.86 12.44
N VAL A 39 -0.91 -13.07 12.47
CA VAL A 39 -1.81 -12.89 11.32
C VAL A 39 -2.05 -11.42 11.00
N ILE A 40 -2.27 -11.12 9.72
CA ILE A 40 -2.61 -9.79 9.23
C ILE A 40 -4.04 -9.83 8.72
N VAL A 41 -4.94 -9.05 9.35
CA VAL A 41 -6.40 -9.10 9.12
C VAL A 41 -6.95 -7.68 8.87
N ALA A 42 -7.88 -7.55 7.92
CA ALA A 42 -8.53 -6.28 7.62
C ALA A 42 -9.91 -6.12 8.27
N ASP A 43 -10.69 -7.20 8.28
CA ASP A 43 -12.06 -7.21 8.80
C ASP A 43 -12.06 -7.12 10.33
N PRO A 44 -12.75 -6.13 10.94
CA PRO A 44 -12.72 -5.94 12.40
C PRO A 44 -13.27 -7.12 13.20
N TRP A 45 -14.26 -7.84 12.65
CA TRP A 45 -14.81 -9.00 13.33
C TRP A 45 -13.88 -10.21 13.27
N LEU A 46 -13.29 -10.47 12.09
CA LEU A 46 -12.29 -11.53 11.95
C LEU A 46 -11.03 -11.22 12.77
N LEU A 47 -10.67 -9.94 12.89
CA LEU A 47 -9.55 -9.49 13.72
C LEU A 47 -9.80 -9.83 15.20
N ARG A 48 -11.00 -9.58 15.71
CA ARG A 48 -11.35 -9.98 17.07
C ARG A 48 -11.24 -11.51 17.28
N VAL A 49 -11.74 -12.31 16.34
CA VAL A 49 -11.60 -13.78 16.43
C VAL A 49 -10.13 -14.21 16.37
N ALA A 50 -9.32 -13.51 15.58
CA ALA A 50 -7.89 -13.79 15.49
C ALA A 50 -7.15 -13.48 16.80
N SER A 51 -7.56 -12.44 17.54
CA SER A 51 -6.96 -12.08 18.84
C SER A 51 -7.25 -13.09 19.96
N ASP A 52 -8.24 -13.97 19.80
CA ASP A 52 -8.48 -15.08 20.71
C ASP A 52 -7.51 -16.28 20.49
N VAL A 53 -6.79 -16.29 19.35
CA VAL A 53 -5.87 -17.38 18.95
C VAL A 53 -4.40 -16.95 18.91
N PHE A 54 -4.13 -15.72 18.48
CA PHE A 54 -2.79 -15.19 18.28
C PHE A 54 -2.52 -13.99 19.19
N ASP A 55 -1.38 -14.00 19.89
CA ASP A 55 -0.88 -12.84 20.61
C ASP A 55 -0.42 -11.72 19.65
N ARG A 56 -0.12 -12.06 18.40
CA ARG A 56 0.34 -11.16 17.38
C ARG A 56 -0.69 -11.03 16.25
N VAL A 57 -1.51 -10.00 16.33
CA VAL A 57 -2.48 -9.65 15.29
C VAL A 57 -2.17 -8.27 14.75
N ILE A 58 -2.06 -8.14 13.42
CA ILE A 58 -1.73 -6.90 12.74
C ILE A 58 -2.93 -6.46 11.89
N VAL A 59 -3.37 -5.23 12.09
CA VAL A 59 -4.39 -4.64 11.22
C VAL A 59 -3.81 -4.41 9.82
N SER A 60 -4.50 -4.89 8.79
CA SER A 60 -4.10 -4.69 7.41
C SER A 60 -4.35 -3.26 6.93
N CYS A 61 -3.55 -2.79 5.97
CA CYS A 61 -3.81 -1.54 5.25
C CYS A 61 -5.19 -1.48 4.56
N LEU A 62 -5.80 -2.63 4.31
CA LEU A 62 -7.17 -2.73 3.77
C LEU A 62 -8.26 -2.31 4.77
N ALA A 63 -7.93 -2.11 6.03
CA ALA A 63 -8.82 -1.50 7.02
C ALA A 63 -8.84 0.03 6.93
N PHE A 64 -7.98 0.62 6.10
CA PHE A 64 -7.88 2.06 5.85
C PHE A 64 -7.78 2.90 7.13
N VAL A 65 -6.92 2.47 8.05
CA VAL A 65 -6.64 3.23 9.27
C VAL A 65 -5.79 4.45 8.91
N ASN A 66 -6.39 5.62 9.06
CA ASN A 66 -5.82 6.92 8.68
C ASN A 66 -6.16 8.04 9.66
N THR A 67 -6.72 7.71 10.82
CA THR A 67 -6.95 8.64 11.93
C THR A 67 -6.68 7.95 13.26
N PRO A 68 -6.36 8.71 14.34
CA PRO A 68 -6.20 8.17 15.69
C PRO A 68 -7.44 7.40 16.19
N GLU A 69 -8.65 7.91 15.93
CA GLU A 69 -9.90 7.27 16.38
C GLU A 69 -10.10 5.89 15.75
N LYS A 70 -9.69 5.71 14.47
CA LYS A 70 -9.70 4.38 13.85
C LYS A 70 -8.64 3.46 14.47
N ALA A 71 -7.49 3.99 14.85
CA ALA A 71 -6.45 3.21 15.52
C ALA A 71 -6.91 2.74 16.90
N GLU A 72 -7.53 3.62 17.70
CA GLU A 72 -8.13 3.28 18.99
C GLU A 72 -9.13 2.14 18.89
N PHE A 73 -9.97 2.15 17.82
CA PHE A 73 -10.95 1.09 17.61
C PHE A 73 -10.31 -0.31 17.47
N PHE A 74 -9.09 -0.39 16.95
CA PHE A 74 -8.39 -1.65 16.75
C PHE A 74 -7.42 -2.03 17.88
N ALA A 75 -7.03 -1.09 18.72
CA ALA A 75 -5.96 -1.27 19.71
C ALA A 75 -6.25 -2.38 20.74
N ASP A 76 -7.53 -2.64 21.07
CA ASP A 76 -7.93 -3.69 22.02
C ASP A 76 -7.68 -5.12 21.48
N HIS A 77 -7.53 -5.29 20.17
CA HIS A 77 -7.47 -6.61 19.51
C HIS A 77 -6.27 -6.76 18.57
N ALA A 78 -5.40 -5.77 18.47
CA ALA A 78 -4.24 -5.81 17.58
C ALA A 78 -2.99 -5.29 18.26
N THR A 79 -1.85 -5.83 17.87
CA THR A 79 -0.53 -5.41 18.37
C THR A 79 0.11 -4.34 17.47
N ALA A 80 -0.32 -4.26 16.22
CA ALA A 80 0.19 -3.28 15.26
C ALA A 80 -0.83 -2.98 14.17
N VAL A 81 -0.69 -1.85 13.52
CA VAL A 81 -1.47 -1.45 12.35
C VAL A 81 -0.58 -1.14 11.15
N THR A 82 -0.94 -1.66 9.98
CA THR A 82 -0.40 -1.14 8.72
C THR A 82 -1.34 -0.04 8.24
N LEU A 83 -0.88 1.19 8.21
CA LEU A 83 -1.71 2.36 7.92
C LEU A 83 -2.22 2.39 6.47
N ASP A 84 -3.26 3.17 6.24
CA ASP A 84 -3.66 3.59 4.89
C ASP A 84 -2.49 4.36 4.26
N THR A 85 -2.08 3.93 3.08
CA THR A 85 -0.94 4.55 2.39
C THR A 85 -1.17 6.03 2.04
N ASN A 86 -2.43 6.48 1.97
CA ASN A 86 -2.73 7.89 1.70
C ASN A 86 -2.13 8.87 2.72
N ILE A 87 -1.88 8.41 3.95
CA ILE A 87 -1.27 9.24 5.00
C ILE A 87 0.25 9.02 5.14
N ASN A 88 0.89 8.28 4.25
CA ASN A 88 2.33 8.00 4.35
C ASN A 88 3.20 9.27 4.51
N ARG A 89 2.74 10.43 4.05
CA ARG A 89 3.47 11.70 4.12
C ARG A 89 2.91 12.68 5.15
N ASP A 90 1.94 12.23 5.96
CA ASP A 90 1.34 12.98 7.07
C ASP A 90 1.94 12.50 8.39
N LEU A 91 3.11 13.06 8.72
CA LEU A 91 3.88 12.65 9.89
C LEU A 91 3.17 12.96 11.20
N ASP A 92 2.36 14.03 11.25
CA ASP A 92 1.61 14.40 12.46
C ASP A 92 0.53 13.36 12.77
N THR A 93 -0.22 12.93 11.76
CA THR A 93 -1.22 11.85 11.93
C THR A 93 -0.54 10.53 12.26
N ILE A 94 0.57 10.18 11.59
CA ILE A 94 1.34 8.96 11.90
C ILE A 94 1.82 8.98 13.35
N LYS A 95 2.37 10.11 13.82
CA LYS A 95 2.82 10.28 15.20
C LYS A 95 1.67 10.09 16.18
N ALA A 96 0.53 10.75 15.97
CA ALA A 96 -0.63 10.60 16.84
C ALA A 96 -1.12 9.13 16.92
N ILE A 97 -1.09 8.40 15.81
CA ILE A 97 -1.45 6.98 15.81
C ILE A 97 -0.39 6.13 16.52
N SER A 98 0.90 6.45 16.37
CA SER A 98 1.99 5.70 17.00
C SER A 98 2.00 5.79 18.54
N GLU A 99 1.34 6.76 19.11
CA GLU A 99 1.13 6.89 20.56
C GLU A 99 0.05 5.91 21.08
N ILE A 100 -0.77 5.33 20.17
CA ILE A 100 -1.87 4.41 20.50
C ILE A 100 -1.48 2.96 20.26
N ILE A 101 -0.87 2.66 19.11
CA ILE A 101 -0.56 1.31 18.65
C ILE A 101 0.68 1.31 17.77
N ASP A 102 1.42 0.20 17.74
CA ASP A 102 2.57 0.02 16.84
C ASP A 102 2.19 0.24 15.38
N VAL A 103 2.95 1.07 14.69
CA VAL A 103 2.67 1.48 13.30
C VAL A 103 3.61 0.81 12.31
N LYS A 104 3.06 0.37 11.18
CA LYS A 104 3.79 -0.09 10.00
C LYS A 104 3.32 0.66 8.76
N LEU A 105 4.23 0.93 7.82
CA LEU A 105 3.93 1.60 6.55
C LEU A 105 4.25 0.72 5.36
N ILE A 106 3.39 0.75 4.32
CA ILE A 106 3.75 0.28 2.98
C ILE A 106 4.44 1.44 2.28
N VAL A 107 5.75 1.33 2.03
CA VAL A 107 6.55 2.45 1.53
C VAL A 107 6.62 2.55 0.01
N ASN A 108 6.38 1.48 -0.70
CA ASN A 108 6.51 1.44 -2.16
C ASN A 108 5.17 1.37 -2.91
N GLU A 109 4.09 1.88 -2.32
CA GLU A 109 2.76 1.88 -2.92
C GLU A 109 2.69 2.80 -4.14
N GLY A 110 2.45 2.24 -5.32
CA GLY A 110 2.32 2.95 -6.57
C GLY A 110 0.90 3.36 -6.95
N CYS A 111 -0.12 3.10 -6.12
CA CYS A 111 -1.48 3.56 -6.39
C CYS A 111 -1.61 5.08 -6.35
N LEU A 112 -2.63 5.61 -7.01
CA LEU A 112 -2.99 7.02 -6.89
C LEU A 112 -3.35 7.37 -5.45
N LYS A 113 -2.91 8.54 -4.99
CA LYS A 113 -3.40 9.11 -3.74
C LYS A 113 -4.90 9.38 -3.86
N ASP A 114 -5.64 9.04 -2.80
CA ASP A 114 -7.10 9.26 -2.71
C ASP A 114 -7.88 8.72 -3.92
N CYS A 115 -7.43 7.58 -4.47
CA CYS A 115 -8.00 6.97 -5.67
C CYS A 115 -9.50 6.64 -5.48
N PRO A 116 -10.40 7.23 -6.26
CA PRO A 116 -11.84 6.97 -6.14
C PRO A 116 -12.23 5.54 -6.54
N PHE A 117 -11.36 4.84 -7.27
CA PHE A 117 -11.58 3.46 -7.68
C PHE A 117 -11.14 2.44 -6.63
N ARG A 118 -10.34 2.84 -5.64
CA ARG A 118 -9.63 1.92 -4.72
C ARG A 118 -10.54 0.89 -4.06
N PRO A 119 -11.70 1.23 -3.46
CA PRO A 119 -12.58 0.23 -2.85
C PRO A 119 -13.12 -0.79 -3.87
N PHE A 120 -13.52 -0.33 -5.04
CA PHE A 120 -14.06 -1.17 -6.10
C PHE A 120 -12.99 -2.06 -6.73
N HIS A 121 -11.78 -1.51 -6.95
CA HIS A 121 -10.65 -2.24 -7.51
C HIS A 121 -10.18 -3.35 -6.54
N PHE A 122 -10.10 -3.07 -5.24
CA PHE A 122 -9.77 -4.08 -4.24
C PHE A 122 -10.83 -5.17 -4.11
N ASN A 123 -12.13 -4.81 -4.20
CA ASN A 123 -13.20 -5.79 -4.26
C ASN A 123 -13.07 -6.68 -5.51
N LEU A 124 -12.72 -6.10 -6.65
CA LEU A 124 -12.47 -6.86 -7.88
C LEU A 124 -11.36 -7.89 -7.68
N PHE A 125 -10.21 -7.51 -7.08
CA PHE A 125 -9.15 -8.46 -6.75
C PHE A 125 -9.63 -9.57 -5.80
N SER A 126 -10.47 -9.26 -4.82
CA SER A 126 -11.05 -10.26 -3.92
C SER A 126 -11.86 -11.29 -4.70
N HIS A 127 -12.62 -10.87 -5.72
CA HIS A 127 -13.41 -11.76 -6.58
C HIS A 127 -12.55 -12.62 -7.51
N MET A 128 -11.40 -12.11 -7.98
CA MET A 128 -10.49 -12.88 -8.84
C MET A 128 -9.91 -14.12 -8.15
N TYR A 129 -9.80 -14.10 -6.83
CA TYR A 129 -9.27 -15.22 -6.03
C TYR A 129 -10.37 -16.06 -5.38
N GLY A 130 -11.64 -15.77 -5.65
CA GLY A 130 -12.78 -16.52 -5.16
C GLY A 130 -12.97 -17.88 -5.84
N PRO A 131 -13.88 -18.74 -5.31
CA PRO A 131 -14.16 -20.06 -5.87
C PRO A 131 -14.72 -19.98 -7.29
N ASP A 132 -15.46 -18.95 -7.59
CA ASP A 132 -16.03 -18.68 -8.93
C ASP A 132 -15.13 -17.73 -9.71
N ARG A 133 -13.90 -18.15 -9.98
CA ARG A 133 -12.93 -17.36 -10.76
C ARG A 133 -13.56 -16.85 -12.04
N THR A 134 -14.10 -15.65 -12.00
CA THR A 134 -14.53 -14.95 -13.21
C THR A 134 -13.28 -14.42 -13.91
N THR A 135 -13.06 -14.84 -15.13
CA THR A 135 -12.07 -14.21 -16.01
C THR A 135 -12.52 -12.76 -16.20
N LEU A 136 -11.72 -11.80 -15.76
CA LEU A 136 -12.02 -10.40 -15.99
C LEU A 136 -12.11 -10.17 -17.52
N TYR A 137 -13.26 -9.73 -17.96
CA TYR A 137 -13.44 -9.29 -19.33
C TYR A 137 -12.68 -7.98 -19.58
N ASP A 138 -12.63 -7.10 -18.57
CA ASP A 138 -12.02 -5.80 -18.65
C ASP A 138 -11.70 -5.26 -17.26
N ASP A 139 -10.46 -4.84 -17.02
CA ASP A 139 -10.10 -4.07 -15.85
C ASP A 139 -10.23 -2.57 -16.16
N TYR A 140 -11.46 -2.08 -16.08
CA TYR A 140 -11.76 -0.66 -16.27
C TYR A 140 -10.95 0.23 -15.34
N TYR A 141 -10.81 -0.15 -14.07
CA TYR A 141 -10.15 0.66 -13.04
C TYR A 141 -8.65 0.82 -13.35
N TYR A 142 -8.01 -0.29 -13.72
CA TYR A 142 -6.61 -0.29 -14.14
C TYR A 142 -6.39 0.59 -15.36
N ARG A 143 -7.16 0.38 -16.44
CA ARG A 143 -7.00 1.16 -17.67
C ARG A 143 -7.26 2.65 -17.44
N ARG A 144 -8.29 2.99 -16.66
CA ARG A 144 -8.57 4.39 -16.35
C ARG A 144 -7.46 5.03 -15.54
N CYS A 145 -6.94 4.33 -14.53
CA CYS A 145 -5.81 4.76 -13.73
C CYS A 145 -4.56 5.04 -14.58
N MET A 146 -4.26 4.17 -15.56
CA MET A 146 -3.12 4.35 -16.46
C MET A 146 -3.32 5.55 -17.38
N LEU A 147 -4.51 5.72 -17.96
CA LEU A 147 -4.84 6.87 -18.81
C LEU A 147 -4.73 8.20 -18.06
N GLU A 148 -5.16 8.25 -16.80
CA GLU A 148 -5.02 9.46 -15.98
C GLU A 148 -3.53 9.81 -15.75
N ARG A 149 -2.67 8.83 -15.47
CA ARG A 149 -1.22 9.06 -15.32
C ARG A 149 -0.53 9.51 -16.60
N VAL A 150 -0.97 9.00 -17.75
CA VAL A 150 -0.45 9.45 -19.05
C VAL A 150 -0.82 10.90 -19.33
N LYS A 151 -2.04 11.31 -18.99
CA LYS A 151 -2.50 12.70 -19.14
C LYS A 151 -1.93 13.65 -18.09
N HIS A 152 -1.69 13.14 -16.90
CA HIS A 152 -1.33 13.86 -15.70
C HIS A 152 -0.15 13.19 -15.00
N PRO A 153 1.10 13.29 -15.52
CA PRO A 153 2.27 12.65 -14.95
C PRO A 153 2.55 13.02 -13.49
N GLU A 154 2.11 14.21 -13.05
CA GLU A 154 2.20 14.66 -11.66
C GLU A 154 1.45 13.72 -10.68
N LEU A 155 0.49 12.93 -11.15
CA LEU A 155 -0.18 11.91 -10.34
C LEU A 155 0.77 10.80 -9.89
N ILE A 156 1.85 10.56 -10.62
CA ILE A 156 2.91 9.63 -10.22
C ILE A 156 3.64 10.19 -8.99
N ILE A 157 3.92 11.49 -8.98
CA ILE A 157 4.58 12.18 -7.87
C ILE A 157 3.65 12.31 -6.65
N LYS A 158 2.35 12.53 -6.89
CA LYS A 158 1.31 12.60 -5.83
C LYS A 158 1.02 11.24 -5.19
N SER A 159 1.38 10.12 -5.84
CA SER A 159 1.20 8.78 -5.27
C SER A 159 1.95 8.65 -3.92
N PRO A 160 1.41 7.90 -2.95
CA PRO A 160 1.84 7.95 -1.54
C PRO A 160 3.10 7.12 -1.23
N TRP A 161 3.92 6.81 -2.21
CA TRP A 161 5.20 6.16 -1.99
C TRP A 161 6.17 7.03 -1.18
N VAL A 162 7.09 6.37 -0.52
CA VAL A 162 8.23 6.97 0.20
C VAL A 162 9.49 6.47 -0.49
N ARG A 163 10.46 7.35 -0.78
CA ARG A 163 11.73 6.93 -1.36
C ARG A 163 12.55 6.13 -0.36
N PRO A 164 13.42 5.21 -0.82
CA PRO A 164 14.37 4.55 0.05
C PRO A 164 15.19 5.51 0.93
N GLU A 165 15.60 6.65 0.37
CA GLU A 165 16.41 7.67 1.04
C GLU A 165 15.67 8.41 2.14
N ASP A 166 14.34 8.45 2.07
CA ASP A 166 13.50 9.27 2.97
C ASP A 166 12.97 8.48 4.18
N LEU A 167 13.38 7.21 4.38
CA LEU A 167 12.90 6.39 5.50
C LEU A 167 13.25 6.97 6.87
N HIS A 168 14.33 7.72 6.98
CA HIS A 168 14.78 8.36 8.22
C HIS A 168 13.76 9.36 8.79
N TRP A 169 12.84 9.90 7.97
CA TRP A 169 11.76 10.77 8.43
C TRP A 169 10.79 10.08 9.41
N TYR A 170 10.80 8.75 9.44
CA TYR A 170 9.91 7.92 10.27
C TYR A 170 10.61 7.35 11.49
N ASP A 171 11.84 7.76 11.78
CA ASP A 171 12.60 7.28 12.94
C ASP A 171 11.86 7.60 14.24
N GLY A 172 11.62 6.55 15.03
CA GLY A 172 10.85 6.65 16.28
C GLY A 172 9.32 6.73 16.12
N LEU A 173 8.78 6.79 14.89
CA LEU A 173 7.35 6.83 14.63
C LEU A 173 6.80 5.46 14.21
N VAL A 174 7.59 4.63 13.54
CA VAL A 174 7.12 3.35 13.01
C VAL A 174 8.00 2.19 13.49
N THR A 175 7.36 1.03 13.68
CA THR A 175 8.05 -0.19 14.09
C THR A 175 8.47 -1.07 12.91
N GLY A 176 8.10 -0.68 11.68
CA GLY A 176 8.54 -1.39 10.49
C GLY A 176 7.98 -0.86 9.18
N PHE A 177 8.75 -1.11 8.12
CA PHE A 177 8.37 -0.84 6.75
C PHE A 177 7.98 -2.12 6.03
N LYS A 178 6.96 -2.05 5.21
CA LYS A 178 6.49 -3.13 4.37
C LYS A 178 6.72 -2.78 2.90
N VAL A 179 7.36 -3.69 2.17
CA VAL A 179 7.53 -3.60 0.73
C VAL A 179 6.47 -4.48 0.07
N GLY A 180 5.58 -3.88 -0.72
CA GLY A 180 4.60 -4.55 -1.57
C GLY A 180 5.25 -5.22 -2.78
N GLY A 181 4.46 -6.03 -3.54
CA GLY A 181 4.94 -6.61 -4.79
C GLY A 181 5.28 -8.11 -4.72
N ARG A 182 4.69 -8.87 -3.80
CA ARG A 182 4.92 -10.33 -3.65
C ARG A 182 4.64 -11.18 -4.89
N SER A 183 3.90 -10.65 -5.86
CA SER A 183 3.56 -11.31 -7.12
C SER A 183 4.55 -11.03 -8.26
N TYR A 184 5.51 -10.15 -8.03
CA TYR A 184 6.56 -9.85 -9.01
C TYR A 184 7.63 -10.95 -9.06
N GLU A 185 8.46 -10.90 -10.09
CA GLU A 185 9.62 -11.78 -10.23
C GLU A 185 10.60 -11.60 -9.06
N VAL A 186 11.27 -12.68 -8.67
CA VAL A 186 12.23 -12.69 -7.54
C VAL A 186 13.29 -11.60 -7.69
N GLY A 187 13.79 -11.38 -8.91
CA GLY A 187 14.80 -10.34 -9.19
C GLY A 187 14.30 -8.92 -8.85
N TRP A 188 13.02 -8.65 -9.14
CA TRP A 188 12.40 -7.38 -8.76
C TRP A 188 12.25 -7.25 -7.23
N ILE A 189 11.75 -8.32 -6.57
CA ILE A 189 11.57 -8.33 -5.11
C ILE A 189 12.91 -8.06 -4.41
N VAL A 190 13.96 -8.76 -4.83
CA VAL A 190 15.31 -8.57 -4.26
C VAL A 190 15.82 -7.14 -4.47
N ARG A 191 15.62 -6.56 -5.65
CA ARG A 191 16.01 -5.17 -5.95
C ARG A 191 15.25 -4.18 -5.07
N ALA A 192 13.92 -4.29 -5.00
CA ALA A 192 13.10 -3.41 -4.19
C ALA A 192 13.47 -3.50 -2.70
N VAL A 193 13.54 -4.70 -2.13
CA VAL A 193 13.91 -4.90 -0.72
C VAL A 193 15.31 -4.35 -0.46
N ARG A 194 16.29 -4.61 -1.34
CA ARG A 194 17.65 -4.10 -1.19
C ARG A 194 17.68 -2.57 -1.17
N ALA A 195 16.98 -1.90 -2.08
CA ALA A 195 16.91 -0.45 -2.12
C ALA A 195 16.43 0.14 -0.79
N TYR A 196 15.36 -0.42 -0.22
CA TYR A 196 14.82 0.05 1.07
C TYR A 196 15.70 -0.33 2.27
N VAL A 197 16.40 -1.46 2.25
CA VAL A 197 17.35 -1.84 3.31
C VAL A 197 18.61 -0.99 3.26
N GLU A 198 19.11 -0.67 2.07
CA GLU A 198 20.29 0.19 1.89
C GLU A 198 19.96 1.69 2.03
N GLY A 199 18.67 2.07 2.08
CA GLY A 199 18.22 3.46 2.16
C GLY A 199 18.62 4.29 0.94
N ARG A 200 18.75 3.67 -0.24
CA ARG A 200 19.13 4.37 -1.49
C ARG A 200 18.72 3.61 -2.73
N TYR A 201 18.44 4.36 -3.78
CA TYR A 201 18.20 3.79 -5.11
C TYR A 201 18.61 4.79 -6.21
N GLU A 202 19.40 4.36 -7.18
CA GLU A 202 19.78 5.16 -8.35
C GLU A 202 19.02 4.67 -9.58
N GLY A 203 18.41 5.60 -10.33
CA GLY A 203 17.72 5.29 -11.56
C GLY A 203 16.22 5.60 -11.54
N ASN A 204 15.45 4.80 -12.28
CA ASN A 204 14.00 4.94 -12.36
C ASN A 204 13.32 4.49 -11.06
N LEU A 205 12.80 5.43 -10.26
CA LEU A 205 12.15 5.10 -8.99
C LEU A 205 11.03 4.05 -9.17
N LEU A 206 10.33 4.06 -10.30
CA LEU A 206 9.27 3.09 -10.61
C LEU A 206 9.76 1.64 -10.60
N ASP A 207 11.06 1.39 -10.75
CA ASP A 207 11.63 0.03 -10.73
C ASP A 207 11.60 -0.64 -9.35
N VAL A 208 11.36 0.11 -8.30
CA VAL A 208 11.24 -0.39 -6.91
C VAL A 208 9.86 -0.15 -6.30
N LEU A 209 8.97 0.54 -7.02
CA LEU A 209 7.58 0.76 -6.59
C LEU A 209 6.66 -0.39 -7.02
N ASP A 210 5.71 -0.73 -6.17
CA ASP A 210 4.61 -1.67 -6.49
C ASP A 210 3.60 -0.98 -7.40
N CYS A 211 3.94 -0.91 -8.67
CA CYS A 211 3.15 -0.24 -9.71
C CYS A 211 3.11 -1.10 -10.99
N PRO A 212 2.13 -0.87 -11.88
CA PRO A 212 2.02 -1.57 -13.16
C PRO A 212 3.32 -1.55 -13.95
N ARG A 213 3.65 -2.67 -14.60
CA ARG A 213 4.83 -2.78 -15.45
C ARG A 213 4.79 -1.75 -16.58
N GLU A 214 3.62 -1.57 -17.19
CA GLU A 214 3.40 -0.61 -18.27
C GLU A 214 3.72 0.83 -17.85
N LEU A 215 3.51 1.16 -16.56
CA LEU A 215 3.90 2.48 -16.05
C LEU A 215 5.42 2.65 -16.05
N ARG A 216 6.17 1.61 -15.66
CA ARG A 216 7.64 1.61 -15.68
C ARG A 216 8.20 1.60 -17.10
N ASP A 217 7.54 0.90 -18.02
CA ASP A 217 7.95 0.82 -19.41
C ASP A 217 7.68 2.15 -20.16
N HIS A 218 6.73 2.95 -19.67
CA HIS A 218 6.33 4.22 -20.31
C HIS A 218 6.99 5.46 -19.69
N PHE A 219 7.23 5.44 -18.38
CA PHE A 219 7.78 6.58 -17.66
C PHE A 219 9.11 6.26 -17.00
N TYR A 220 9.97 7.26 -16.98
CA TYR A 220 11.15 7.30 -16.13
C TYR A 220 10.96 8.40 -15.09
N VAL A 221 11.05 8.02 -13.83
CA VAL A 221 11.05 8.93 -12.69
C VAL A 221 12.47 8.98 -12.12
N ASP A 222 13.17 10.07 -12.34
CA ASP A 222 14.54 10.27 -11.88
C ASP A 222 14.57 10.44 -10.36
N ASN A 223 14.97 9.38 -9.65
CA ASN A 223 14.97 9.38 -8.18
C ASN A 223 15.88 10.48 -7.59
N ALA A 224 16.99 10.82 -8.26
CA ALA A 224 17.90 11.84 -7.76
C ALA A 224 17.26 13.24 -7.74
N LYS A 225 16.36 13.51 -8.68
CA LYS A 225 15.65 14.81 -8.76
C LYS A 225 14.53 14.97 -7.75
N LEU A 226 14.26 13.95 -6.96
CA LEU A 226 13.25 13.96 -5.89
C LEU A 226 13.88 14.29 -4.52
N GLU A 227 15.18 14.55 -4.48
CA GLU A 227 15.87 14.95 -3.25
C GLU A 227 15.22 16.20 -2.64
N GLY A 228 14.96 16.17 -1.33
CA GLY A 228 14.30 17.26 -0.61
C GLY A 228 12.77 17.33 -0.76
N ALA A 229 12.16 16.52 -1.64
CA ALA A 229 10.70 16.55 -1.82
C ALA A 229 9.94 16.15 -0.54
N MET A 230 10.49 15.24 0.24
CA MET A 230 9.85 14.78 1.49
C MET A 230 9.70 15.91 2.50
N GLU A 231 10.64 16.85 2.57
CA GLU A 231 10.54 18.03 3.45
C GLU A 231 9.28 18.86 3.15
N HIS A 232 8.99 19.06 1.85
CA HIS A 232 7.77 19.78 1.46
C HIS A 232 6.51 18.96 1.82
N TRP A 233 6.50 17.67 1.50
CA TRP A 233 5.33 16.84 1.76
C TRP A 233 5.02 16.71 3.25
N ALA A 234 6.03 16.57 4.09
CA ALA A 234 5.88 16.43 5.52
C ALA A 234 5.47 17.72 6.24
N ASN A 235 5.95 18.87 5.77
CA ASN A 235 5.84 20.13 6.53
C ASN A 235 4.91 21.18 5.87
N ARG A 236 4.61 21.05 4.58
CA ARG A 236 3.91 22.12 3.83
C ARG A 236 2.72 21.61 3.00
N CYS A 237 2.58 20.30 2.84
CA CYS A 237 1.51 19.74 2.02
C CYS A 237 0.17 19.82 2.75
N THR A 238 -0.73 20.66 2.25
CA THR A 238 -2.09 20.80 2.80
C THR A 238 -3.11 19.85 2.16
N GLY A 239 -2.70 19.07 1.14
CA GLY A 239 -3.61 18.28 0.31
C GLY A 239 -4.39 19.09 -0.73
N LEU A 240 -4.33 20.43 -0.70
CA LEU A 240 -4.97 21.31 -1.68
C LEU A 240 -4.09 21.45 -2.94
N CYS A 241 -3.99 20.38 -3.70
CA CYS A 241 -3.06 20.27 -4.82
C CYS A 241 -3.28 21.34 -5.90
N HIS A 242 -4.52 21.82 -6.08
CA HIS A 242 -4.86 22.86 -7.06
C HIS A 242 -4.32 24.25 -6.69
N GLU A 243 -3.92 24.45 -5.43
CA GLU A 243 -3.33 25.71 -4.96
C GLU A 243 -1.81 25.64 -4.85
N CYS A 244 -1.26 24.44 -4.58
CA CYS A 244 0.14 24.27 -4.22
C CYS A 244 1.09 24.20 -5.44
N GLY A 245 0.75 23.43 -6.48
CA GLY A 245 1.56 23.25 -7.70
C GLY A 245 2.89 22.50 -7.54
N PHE A 246 3.35 22.19 -6.33
CA PHE A 246 4.66 21.60 -6.05
C PHE A 246 4.92 20.27 -6.77
N CYS A 247 3.94 19.35 -6.74
CA CYS A 247 4.09 18.04 -7.38
C CYS A 247 4.10 18.16 -8.92
N GLU A 248 3.43 19.15 -9.47
CA GLU A 248 3.45 19.51 -10.89
C GLU A 248 4.82 20.01 -11.32
N ASP A 249 5.44 20.87 -10.50
CA ASP A 249 6.78 21.43 -10.79
C ASP A 249 7.83 20.31 -10.73
N ILE A 250 7.83 19.48 -9.69
CA ILE A 250 8.71 18.32 -9.61
C ILE A 250 8.48 17.34 -10.77
N ALA A 251 7.23 17.09 -11.15
CA ALA A 251 6.95 16.20 -12.27
C ALA A 251 7.57 16.66 -13.57
N ARG A 252 7.58 17.97 -13.86
CA ARG A 252 8.23 18.54 -15.06
C ARG A 252 9.73 18.29 -15.08
N GLU A 253 10.37 18.22 -13.92
CA GLU A 253 11.81 18.02 -13.81
C GLU A 253 12.20 16.54 -13.75
N ALA A 254 11.47 15.73 -12.95
CA ALA A 254 11.84 14.37 -12.61
C ALA A 254 11.17 13.31 -13.47
N VAL A 255 10.01 13.58 -14.10
CA VAL A 255 9.27 12.60 -14.89
C VAL A 255 9.49 12.85 -16.37
N ARG A 256 9.87 11.79 -17.10
CA ARG A 256 9.97 11.82 -18.57
C ARG A 256 9.30 10.60 -19.17
N VAL A 257 8.68 10.78 -20.33
CA VAL A 257 8.16 9.68 -21.17
C VAL A 257 9.34 9.04 -21.88
N ILE A 258 9.49 7.73 -21.76
CA ILE A 258 10.56 6.94 -22.42
C ILE A 258 10.05 6.17 -23.62
N ASP A 259 8.77 5.81 -23.64
CA ASP A 259 8.08 5.23 -24.80
C ASP A 259 6.69 5.87 -24.93
N PRO A 260 6.45 6.72 -25.93
CA PRO A 260 5.14 7.31 -26.15
C PRO A 260 4.14 6.22 -26.57
N VAL A 261 3.11 6.00 -25.75
CA VAL A 261 1.99 5.10 -26.08
C VAL A 261 1.42 5.52 -27.42
N GLY A 262 1.62 4.72 -28.45
CA GLY A 262 1.01 4.94 -29.78
C GLY A 262 1.99 4.98 -30.96
N ALA A 263 3.28 4.75 -30.79
CA ALA A 263 4.23 4.70 -31.91
C ALA A 263 4.28 3.35 -32.65
N SER A 264 3.50 2.35 -32.22
CA SER A 264 3.44 1.03 -32.87
C SER A 264 2.02 0.60 -33.21
N SER A 265 1.41 1.24 -34.19
CA SER A 265 0.41 0.63 -35.08
C SER A 265 0.03 1.59 -36.21
N SER A 266 0.84 1.67 -37.19
CA SER A 266 0.41 2.01 -38.57
C SER A 266 0.56 0.80 -39.47
#